data_1215d61bc80d2398f354eaedc1214379
#
_entry.id   1215d61bc80d2398f354eaedc1214379
#
_cell.length_a   1.000
_cell.length_b   1.000
_cell.length_c   1.000
_cell.angle_alpha   90.00
_cell.angle_beta   90.00
_cell.angle_gamma   90.00
#
_symmetry.space_group_name_H-M   'P 1'
#
loop_
_entity.id
_entity.type
_entity.pdbx_description
1 polymer ?
#
loop_
_entity_poly.entity_id
_entity_poly.type
_entity_poly.pdbx_seq_one_letter_code
_entity_poly.pdbx_strand_id
1 'polypeptide(L)'
;MGEGHRTIRVGYGVMARWLNLDDVPGLLAPGQRVFVAGSCGEPQAMLAAIAADPDCAREVTFVQQPLPINQYDLSSFHKSAHQETFFVTPSLKNGLATGGVLFTPMQMRNIFDHVAGMPVDIALLSAARDQQGTIRYSANVDYLDAARAAARAIVVEVSEAYVAPLTCPVVDEAEVDYLVSCDSSVMTYPVTEPDETSAVIGAHIARLIRDGDCLQTGIGAVPAAILAKLSDKNDLGFHGGLIDDGVMTLIETGNINGQSKPIDTGRHVTGMALGSDSLHQWLTTNESVMFRSANYTHDYQVIAQIPGFVSINSAVEIDLFGQINAEVAG
;
A
#
# COMPACT_ATOMS: atom_id res chain seq x y z
N MET A 1 -2.89 23.68 -26.37
CA MET A 1 -2.27 24.61 -25.40
C MET A 1 -3.34 24.92 -24.38
N GLY A 2 -3.36 24.20 -23.29
CA GLY A 2 -4.25 24.38 -22.15
C GLY A 2 -3.37 24.46 -20.91
N GLU A 3 -3.23 25.67 -20.37
CA GLU A 3 -2.48 25.93 -19.15
C GLU A 3 -3.17 25.21 -17.98
N GLY A 4 -2.50 24.15 -17.50
CA GLY A 4 -2.91 23.51 -16.26
C GLY A 4 -2.69 24.49 -15.10
N HIS A 5 -3.76 24.99 -14.53
CA HIS A 5 -3.72 25.77 -13.32
C HIS A 5 -3.23 24.88 -12.16
N ARG A 6 -1.93 24.95 -11.88
CA ARG A 6 -1.40 24.59 -10.57
C ARG A 6 -1.95 25.58 -9.56
N THR A 7 -2.96 25.19 -8.82
CA THR A 7 -3.33 25.91 -7.60
C THR A 7 -2.23 25.63 -6.58
N ILE A 8 -1.24 26.54 -6.53
CA ILE A 8 -0.25 26.55 -5.44
C ILE A 8 -1.07 26.83 -4.18
N ARG A 9 -1.17 25.84 -3.26
CA ARG A 9 -1.61 26.11 -1.89
C ARG A 9 -0.63 27.14 -1.31
N VAL A 10 -1.05 28.41 -1.29
CA VAL A 10 -0.31 29.46 -0.57
C VAL A 10 -0.60 29.20 0.91
N GLY A 11 0.36 28.55 1.59
CA GLY A 11 0.27 28.22 2.99
C GLY A 11 0.20 29.49 3.85
N TYR A 12 -1.00 29.86 4.24
CA TYR A 12 -1.17 30.53 5.52
C TYR A 12 -1.18 29.40 6.55
N GLY A 13 -0.20 29.36 7.44
CA GLY A 13 0.00 28.31 8.43
C GLY A 13 -1.20 28.12 9.37
N VAL A 14 -2.22 27.47 8.89
CA VAL A 14 -3.32 26.96 9.70
C VAL A 14 -2.91 25.54 10.06
N MET A 15 -2.62 25.30 11.33
CA MET A 15 -2.41 23.94 11.86
C MET A 15 -3.64 23.08 11.55
N ALA A 16 -3.42 21.80 11.26
CA ALA A 16 -4.50 20.83 11.09
C ALA A 16 -5.49 20.90 12.25
N ARG A 17 -6.77 20.82 11.96
CA ARG A 17 -7.82 20.84 12.99
C ARG A 17 -8.15 19.41 13.42
N TRP A 18 -8.17 19.16 14.71
CA TRP A 18 -8.71 17.91 15.24
C TRP A 18 -10.22 17.87 15.05
N LEU A 19 -10.72 16.82 14.43
CA LEU A 19 -12.11 16.54 14.15
C LEU A 19 -12.55 15.32 14.95
N ASN A 20 -13.78 15.32 15.46
CA ASN A 20 -14.32 14.09 16.04
C ASN A 20 -14.65 13.08 14.92
N LEU A 21 -14.51 11.80 15.25
CA LEU A 21 -14.77 10.72 14.29
C LEU A 21 -16.21 10.79 13.73
N ASP A 22 -17.19 11.09 14.57
CA ASP A 22 -18.62 11.22 14.20
C ASP A 22 -18.89 12.38 13.22
N ASP A 23 -17.98 13.34 13.11
CA ASP A 23 -18.11 14.47 12.20
C ASP A 23 -17.56 14.18 10.79
N VAL A 24 -16.82 13.06 10.61
CA VAL A 24 -16.22 12.67 9.32
C VAL A 24 -17.26 12.50 8.20
N PRO A 25 -18.42 11.83 8.43
CA PRO A 25 -19.47 11.74 7.41
C PRO A 25 -19.91 13.10 6.86
N GLY A 26 -19.91 14.15 7.70
CA GLY A 26 -20.28 15.52 7.32
C GLY A 26 -19.31 16.20 6.35
N LEU A 27 -18.13 15.62 6.08
CA LEU A 27 -17.19 16.13 5.08
C LEU A 27 -17.56 15.69 3.66
N LEU A 28 -18.34 14.61 3.52
CA LEU A 28 -18.71 14.05 2.24
C LEU A 28 -19.93 14.76 1.66
N ALA A 29 -19.94 14.94 0.33
CA ALA A 29 -21.06 15.53 -0.40
C ALA A 29 -21.25 14.80 -1.75
N PRO A 30 -22.49 14.80 -2.29
CA PRO A 30 -22.80 14.19 -3.58
C PRO A 30 -21.89 14.71 -4.70
N GLY A 31 -21.44 13.81 -5.57
CA GLY A 31 -20.57 14.09 -6.71
C GLY A 31 -19.08 14.19 -6.40
N GLN A 32 -18.69 14.07 -5.13
CA GLN A 32 -17.27 14.06 -4.76
C GLN A 32 -16.56 12.76 -5.16
N ARG A 33 -15.27 12.92 -5.43
CA ARG A 33 -14.31 11.81 -5.54
C ARG A 33 -13.43 11.76 -4.30
N VAL A 34 -13.45 10.62 -3.61
CA VAL A 34 -12.77 10.40 -2.34
C VAL A 34 -11.71 9.33 -2.52
N PHE A 35 -10.43 9.71 -2.43
CA PHE A 35 -9.35 8.74 -2.37
C PHE A 35 -9.28 8.13 -0.96
N VAL A 36 -9.20 6.81 -0.89
CA VAL A 36 -9.06 6.06 0.37
C VAL A 36 -7.77 5.26 0.31
N ALA A 37 -6.88 5.44 1.28
CA ALA A 37 -5.70 4.59 1.40
C ALA A 37 -6.13 3.13 1.56
N GLY A 38 -5.44 2.22 0.87
CA GLY A 38 -5.75 0.78 0.90
C GLY A 38 -4.73 -0.01 1.71
N SER A 39 -4.85 -1.36 1.65
CA SER A 39 -3.98 -2.28 2.37
C SER A 39 -3.91 -1.94 3.88
N CYS A 40 -2.74 -2.09 4.50
CA CYS A 40 -2.53 -1.72 5.91
C CYS A 40 -2.65 -0.21 6.20
N GLY A 41 -2.81 0.61 5.17
CA GLY A 41 -3.06 2.05 5.29
C GLY A 41 -4.53 2.44 5.29
N GLU A 42 -5.47 1.49 5.30
CA GLU A 42 -6.90 1.78 5.29
C GLU A 42 -7.34 2.49 6.58
N PRO A 43 -8.02 3.65 6.47
CA PRO A 43 -8.50 4.40 7.62
C PRO A 43 -9.78 3.78 8.18
N GLN A 44 -9.63 2.72 8.98
CA GLN A 44 -10.70 1.83 9.39
C GLN A 44 -11.81 2.53 10.19
N ALA A 45 -11.45 3.42 11.14
CA ALA A 45 -12.42 4.11 11.96
C ALA A 45 -13.24 5.12 11.14
N MET A 46 -12.58 5.87 10.26
CA MET A 46 -13.30 6.79 9.35
C MET A 46 -14.25 6.04 8.42
N LEU A 47 -13.83 4.90 7.86
CA LEU A 47 -14.71 4.08 7.01
C LEU A 47 -15.87 3.49 7.80
N ALA A 48 -15.67 3.08 9.05
CA ALA A 48 -16.74 2.62 9.93
C ALA A 48 -17.76 3.73 10.22
N ALA A 49 -17.29 4.97 10.47
CA ALA A 49 -18.17 6.13 10.65
C ALA A 49 -18.99 6.45 9.40
N ILE A 50 -18.38 6.42 8.21
CA ILE A 50 -19.05 6.62 6.93
C ILE A 50 -20.10 5.51 6.68
N ALA A 51 -19.75 4.26 6.98
CA ALA A 51 -20.68 3.12 6.84
C ALA A 51 -21.89 3.21 7.80
N ALA A 52 -21.72 3.85 8.97
CA ALA A 52 -22.77 4.08 9.95
C ALA A 52 -23.76 5.18 9.54
N ASP A 53 -23.38 6.08 8.64
CA ASP A 53 -24.24 7.13 8.02
C ASP A 53 -24.26 6.99 6.49
N PRO A 54 -25.04 6.02 5.94
CA PRO A 54 -25.04 5.74 4.50
C PRO A 54 -25.42 6.95 3.62
N ASP A 55 -26.22 7.88 4.11
CA ASP A 55 -26.66 9.03 3.33
C ASP A 55 -25.49 9.98 2.97
N CYS A 56 -24.43 9.99 3.75
CA CYS A 56 -23.23 10.78 3.45
C CYS A 56 -22.49 10.28 2.19
N ALA A 57 -22.59 8.98 1.87
CA ALA A 57 -21.95 8.37 0.70
C ALA A 57 -22.79 8.49 -0.60
N ARG A 58 -23.93 9.18 -0.56
CA ARG A 58 -24.79 9.37 -1.75
C ARG A 58 -24.05 10.04 -2.89
N GLU A 59 -24.01 9.37 -4.05
CA GLU A 59 -23.36 9.86 -5.28
C GLU A 59 -21.84 10.14 -5.11
N VAL A 60 -21.20 9.53 -4.11
CA VAL A 60 -19.76 9.60 -3.91
C VAL A 60 -19.07 8.52 -4.74
N THR A 61 -17.93 8.87 -5.36
CA THR A 61 -17.04 7.91 -6.01
C THR A 61 -15.79 7.75 -5.15
N PHE A 62 -15.65 6.58 -4.53
CA PHE A 62 -14.44 6.20 -3.81
C PHE A 62 -13.39 5.66 -4.77
N VAL A 63 -12.12 5.97 -4.52
CA VAL A 63 -10.98 5.44 -5.28
C VAL A 63 -10.05 4.74 -4.30
N GLN A 64 -9.88 3.43 -4.46
CA GLN A 64 -9.04 2.64 -3.55
C GLN A 64 -8.38 1.47 -4.29
N GLN A 65 -7.14 1.16 -3.94
CA GLN A 65 -6.55 -0.14 -4.23
C GLN A 65 -6.56 -0.99 -2.95
N PRO A 66 -7.53 -1.88 -2.78
CA PRO A 66 -7.58 -2.78 -1.64
C PRO A 66 -6.65 -3.98 -1.85
N LEU A 67 -6.32 -4.64 -0.76
CA LEU A 67 -5.76 -5.99 -0.71
C LEU A 67 -6.73 -6.93 0.04
N PRO A 68 -6.51 -8.25 0.05
CA PRO A 68 -7.42 -9.20 0.69
C PRO A 68 -7.70 -8.95 2.19
N ILE A 69 -6.89 -8.14 2.86
CA ILE A 69 -7.14 -7.72 4.26
C ILE A 69 -8.24 -6.68 4.37
N ASN A 70 -8.53 -5.92 3.30
CA ASN A 70 -9.55 -4.88 3.30
C ASN A 70 -10.93 -5.51 3.13
N GLN A 71 -11.85 -5.21 4.04
CA GLN A 71 -13.16 -5.87 4.14
C GLN A 71 -14.27 -5.09 3.45
N TYR A 72 -14.09 -3.79 3.22
CA TYR A 72 -15.13 -2.95 2.69
C TYR A 72 -15.24 -3.05 1.17
N ASP A 73 -16.49 -3.19 0.69
CA ASP A 73 -16.92 -2.79 -0.65
C ASP A 73 -17.50 -1.38 -0.49
N LEU A 74 -16.70 -0.35 -0.81
CA LEU A 74 -17.09 1.04 -0.59
C LEU A 74 -18.29 1.46 -1.46
N SER A 75 -18.55 0.74 -2.56
CA SER A 75 -19.74 0.95 -3.39
C SER A 75 -21.03 0.52 -2.68
N SER A 76 -20.91 -0.30 -1.64
CA SER A 76 -22.06 -0.75 -0.84
C SER A 76 -22.51 0.24 0.23
N PHE A 77 -21.72 1.29 0.52
CA PHE A 77 -22.06 2.29 1.54
C PHE A 77 -23.37 3.03 1.23
N HIS A 78 -23.64 3.29 -0.06
CA HIS A 78 -24.94 3.80 -0.50
C HIS A 78 -25.27 3.24 -1.89
N LYS A 79 -26.55 3.07 -2.21
CA LYS A 79 -27.04 2.53 -3.51
C LYS A 79 -26.57 3.30 -4.75
N SER A 80 -26.17 4.57 -4.60
CA SER A 80 -25.62 5.43 -5.65
C SER A 80 -24.13 5.74 -5.43
N ALA A 81 -23.48 5.11 -4.46
CA ALA A 81 -22.03 5.18 -4.32
C ALA A 81 -21.36 4.31 -5.38
N HIS A 82 -20.16 4.70 -5.79
CA HIS A 82 -19.32 3.94 -6.70
C HIS A 82 -17.92 3.77 -6.12
N GLN A 83 -17.24 2.70 -6.54
CA GLN A 83 -15.83 2.51 -6.21
C GLN A 83 -15.03 2.26 -7.49
N GLU A 84 -14.01 3.06 -7.74
CA GLU A 84 -12.96 2.78 -8.71
C GLU A 84 -11.84 2.00 -8.02
N THR A 85 -11.42 0.89 -8.61
CA THR A 85 -10.35 0.06 -8.07
C THR A 85 -9.38 -0.39 -9.16
N PHE A 86 -8.14 -0.62 -8.76
CA PHE A 86 -7.05 -1.07 -9.64
C PHE A 86 -6.64 -2.53 -9.35
N PHE A 87 -7.22 -3.11 -8.30
CA PHE A 87 -7.02 -4.49 -7.89
C PHE A 87 -8.34 -5.06 -7.38
N VAL A 88 -8.65 -6.29 -7.77
CA VAL A 88 -9.90 -6.95 -7.38
C VAL A 88 -9.66 -7.90 -6.23
N THR A 89 -10.43 -7.73 -5.16
CA THR A 89 -10.45 -8.62 -4.00
C THR A 89 -11.79 -9.37 -3.91
N PRO A 90 -11.87 -10.47 -3.17
CA PRO A 90 -13.13 -11.19 -2.99
C PRO A 90 -14.27 -10.33 -2.41
N SER A 91 -13.95 -9.33 -1.58
CA SER A 91 -14.94 -8.39 -1.02
C SER A 91 -15.65 -7.55 -2.09
N LEU A 92 -15.02 -7.30 -3.24
CA LEU A 92 -15.57 -6.47 -4.32
C LEU A 92 -16.43 -7.25 -5.33
N LYS A 93 -16.54 -8.59 -5.19
CA LYS A 93 -17.25 -9.45 -6.14
C LYS A 93 -18.70 -8.98 -6.39
N ASN A 94 -19.39 -8.59 -5.35
CA ASN A 94 -20.78 -8.15 -5.45
C ASN A 94 -20.91 -6.79 -6.14
N GLY A 95 -20.05 -5.82 -5.76
CA GLY A 95 -19.99 -4.50 -6.38
C GLY A 95 -19.66 -4.57 -7.88
N LEU A 96 -18.74 -5.46 -8.29
CA LEU A 96 -18.44 -5.71 -9.70
C LEU A 96 -19.67 -6.26 -10.45
N ALA A 97 -20.38 -7.23 -9.87
CA ALA A 97 -21.55 -7.84 -10.50
C ALA A 97 -22.73 -6.86 -10.66
N THR A 98 -22.86 -5.89 -9.74
CA THR A 98 -23.93 -4.88 -9.76
C THR A 98 -23.56 -3.60 -10.52
N GLY A 99 -22.30 -3.44 -10.94
CA GLY A 99 -21.79 -2.25 -11.61
C GLY A 99 -21.49 -1.07 -10.64
N GLY A 100 -21.52 -1.30 -9.32
CA GLY A 100 -21.10 -0.32 -8.31
C GLY A 100 -19.57 -0.16 -8.26
N VAL A 101 -18.83 -1.21 -8.62
CA VAL A 101 -17.35 -1.20 -8.69
C VAL A 101 -16.89 -1.15 -10.14
N LEU A 102 -16.05 -0.18 -10.46
CA LEU A 102 -15.33 -0.05 -11.72
C LEU A 102 -13.90 -0.56 -11.54
N PHE A 103 -13.56 -1.66 -12.19
CA PHE A 103 -12.19 -2.17 -12.24
C PHE A 103 -11.43 -1.57 -13.42
N THR A 104 -10.34 -0.88 -13.12
CA THR A 104 -9.46 -0.24 -14.11
C THR A 104 -8.07 -0.86 -14.01
N PRO A 105 -7.77 -1.94 -14.78
CA PRO A 105 -6.50 -2.64 -14.69
C PRO A 105 -5.35 -1.75 -15.16
N MET A 106 -4.36 -1.56 -14.31
CA MET A 106 -3.14 -0.84 -14.67
C MET A 106 -1.97 -1.24 -13.77
N GLN A 107 -0.74 -1.00 -14.26
CA GLN A 107 0.47 -1.23 -13.49
C GLN A 107 0.59 -0.21 -12.35
N MET A 108 1.18 -0.59 -11.22
CA MET A 108 1.27 0.25 -10.02
C MET A 108 1.90 1.63 -10.30
N ARG A 109 2.93 1.69 -11.17
CA ARG A 109 3.53 2.96 -11.58
C ARG A 109 2.50 3.88 -12.29
N ASN A 110 1.65 3.29 -13.14
CA ASN A 110 0.63 4.03 -13.87
C ASN A 110 -0.55 4.43 -12.96
N ILE A 111 -0.89 3.62 -11.95
CA ILE A 111 -1.88 3.97 -10.93
C ILE A 111 -1.44 5.25 -10.21
N PHE A 112 -0.15 5.36 -9.85
CA PHE A 112 0.38 6.58 -9.23
C PHE A 112 0.10 7.81 -10.10
N ASP A 113 0.43 7.76 -11.39
CA ASP A 113 0.21 8.87 -12.31
C ASP A 113 -1.29 9.17 -12.53
N HIS A 114 -2.11 8.11 -12.56
CA HIS A 114 -3.56 8.24 -12.69
C HIS A 114 -4.16 8.95 -11.48
N VAL A 115 -3.79 8.54 -10.26
CA VAL A 115 -4.23 9.20 -9.02
C VAL A 115 -3.72 10.64 -8.95
N ALA A 116 -2.47 10.91 -9.29
CA ALA A 116 -1.90 12.25 -9.29
C ALA A 116 -2.57 13.19 -10.31
N GLY A 117 -3.11 12.63 -11.40
CA GLY A 117 -3.76 13.40 -12.48
C GLY A 117 -5.27 13.53 -12.36
N MET A 118 -5.92 12.79 -11.44
CA MET A 118 -7.37 12.87 -11.29
C MET A 118 -7.79 13.99 -10.31
N PRO A 119 -9.00 14.56 -10.46
CA PRO A 119 -9.55 15.43 -9.43
C PRO A 119 -9.94 14.59 -8.20
N VAL A 120 -9.30 14.83 -7.07
CA VAL A 120 -9.64 14.24 -5.77
C VAL A 120 -10.17 15.37 -4.88
N ASP A 121 -11.39 15.22 -4.37
CA ASP A 121 -11.96 16.21 -3.46
C ASP A 121 -11.45 16.00 -2.03
N ILE A 122 -11.41 14.74 -1.57
CA ILE A 122 -10.95 14.37 -0.23
C ILE A 122 -10.02 13.17 -0.33
N ALA A 123 -8.88 13.21 0.37
CA ALA A 123 -8.06 12.04 0.63
C ALA A 123 -8.22 11.61 2.09
N LEU A 124 -8.64 10.35 2.31
CA LEU A 124 -8.73 9.70 3.61
C LEU A 124 -7.49 8.82 3.79
N LEU A 125 -6.63 9.18 4.72
CA LEU A 125 -5.33 8.57 4.97
C LEU A 125 -5.24 8.11 6.42
N SER A 126 -4.30 7.22 6.73
CA SER A 126 -4.05 6.78 8.10
C SER A 126 -2.62 7.05 8.55
N ALA A 127 -2.45 7.23 9.84
CA ALA A 127 -1.19 7.55 10.51
C ALA A 127 -1.20 6.99 11.94
N ALA A 128 -0.04 7.00 12.57
CA ALA A 128 0.12 6.79 14.00
C ALA A 128 1.33 7.59 14.50
N ARG A 129 1.53 7.62 15.82
CA ARG A 129 2.75 8.21 16.38
C ARG A 129 3.90 7.23 16.33
N ASP A 130 5.09 7.70 16.00
CA ASP A 130 6.32 6.94 16.19
C ASP A 130 6.73 6.91 17.67
N GLN A 131 7.83 6.23 18.00
CA GLN A 131 8.34 6.14 19.37
C GLN A 131 8.74 7.50 19.99
N GLN A 132 8.97 8.52 19.14
CA GLN A 132 9.30 9.89 19.55
C GLN A 132 8.06 10.79 19.65
N GLY A 133 6.86 10.27 19.35
CA GLY A 133 5.61 11.00 19.36
C GLY A 133 5.32 11.77 18.07
N THR A 134 6.17 11.68 17.05
CA THR A 134 5.95 12.28 15.73
C THR A 134 4.86 11.53 14.98
N ILE A 135 3.88 12.24 14.42
CA ILE A 135 2.85 11.62 13.59
C ILE A 135 3.46 11.25 12.23
N ARG A 136 3.38 9.95 11.89
CA ARG A 136 3.82 9.42 10.59
C ARG A 136 2.68 8.70 9.91
N TYR A 137 2.66 8.76 8.58
CA TYR A 137 1.73 7.95 7.81
C TYR A 137 1.94 6.46 8.10
N SER A 138 0.89 5.66 7.90
CA SER A 138 0.93 4.22 8.11
C SER A 138 1.85 3.51 7.10
N ALA A 139 2.06 2.22 7.31
CA ALA A 139 2.98 1.39 6.52
C ALA A 139 2.49 1.05 5.10
N ASN A 140 1.69 1.94 4.49
CA ASN A 140 1.38 1.91 3.05
C ASN A 140 1.49 3.31 2.46
N VAL A 141 2.51 3.54 1.64
CA VAL A 141 2.77 4.83 0.99
C VAL A 141 2.72 4.78 -0.53
N ASP A 142 2.24 3.68 -1.12
CA ASP A 142 2.28 3.46 -2.57
C ASP A 142 1.77 4.65 -3.38
N TYR A 143 0.62 5.20 -2.99
CA TYR A 143 -0.02 6.31 -3.69
C TYR A 143 -0.17 7.55 -2.81
N LEU A 144 0.50 7.58 -1.65
CA LEU A 144 0.40 8.67 -0.68
C LEU A 144 0.70 10.02 -1.30
N ASP A 145 1.86 10.15 -1.97
CA ASP A 145 2.28 11.41 -2.57
C ASP A 145 1.37 11.83 -3.72
N ALA A 146 0.85 10.87 -4.51
CA ALA A 146 -0.11 11.13 -5.56
C ALA A 146 -1.43 11.67 -5.01
N ALA A 147 -1.96 11.02 -3.97
CA ALA A 147 -3.21 11.43 -3.33
C ALA A 147 -3.09 12.81 -2.66
N ARG A 148 -1.99 13.06 -1.94
CA ARG A 148 -1.71 14.37 -1.33
C ARG A 148 -1.61 15.48 -2.35
N ALA A 149 -0.99 15.21 -3.50
CA ALA A 149 -0.85 16.19 -4.58
C ALA A 149 -2.18 16.49 -5.29
N ALA A 150 -3.07 15.50 -5.40
CA ALA A 150 -4.34 15.60 -6.12
C ALA A 150 -5.49 16.13 -5.26
N ALA A 151 -5.47 15.87 -3.95
CA ALA A 151 -6.59 16.15 -3.05
C ALA A 151 -6.76 17.64 -2.76
N ARG A 152 -8.02 18.07 -2.70
CA ARG A 152 -8.40 19.42 -2.23
C ARG A 152 -8.41 19.52 -0.72
N ALA A 153 -8.82 18.43 -0.04
CA ALA A 153 -8.77 18.29 1.40
C ALA A 153 -8.10 16.97 1.79
N ILE A 154 -7.32 16.98 2.87
CA ILE A 154 -6.65 15.82 3.40
C ILE A 154 -7.12 15.60 4.83
N VAL A 155 -7.65 14.39 5.09
CA VAL A 155 -8.10 13.94 6.40
C VAL A 155 -7.25 12.75 6.81
N VAL A 156 -6.61 12.82 7.96
CA VAL A 156 -5.71 11.79 8.45
C VAL A 156 -6.25 11.19 9.75
N GLU A 157 -6.56 9.92 9.73
CA GLU A 157 -6.87 9.11 10.90
C GLU A 157 -5.55 8.81 11.63
N VAL A 158 -5.45 9.23 12.89
CA VAL A 158 -4.26 9.03 13.75
C VAL A 158 -4.62 8.01 14.81
N SER A 159 -4.05 6.81 14.69
CA SER A 159 -4.27 5.75 15.68
C SER A 159 -3.37 5.94 16.90
N GLU A 160 -3.97 5.70 18.07
CA GLU A 160 -3.27 5.62 19.36
C GLU A 160 -2.98 4.15 19.78
N ALA A 161 -3.42 3.16 18.99
CA ALA A 161 -3.34 1.74 19.33
C ALA A 161 -2.03 1.07 18.84
N TYR A 162 -1.26 1.70 17.96
CA TYR A 162 0.02 1.16 17.48
C TYR A 162 1.05 2.25 17.24
N VAL A 163 2.31 1.84 17.08
CA VAL A 163 3.43 2.74 16.81
C VAL A 163 3.77 2.70 15.32
N ALA A 164 3.87 3.87 14.69
CA ALA A 164 4.20 3.96 13.26
C ALA A 164 5.65 3.48 12.98
N PRO A 165 5.90 2.91 11.78
CA PRO A 165 7.26 2.60 11.36
C PRO A 165 8.14 3.86 11.31
N LEU A 166 9.38 3.74 11.79
CA LEU A 166 10.31 4.87 11.96
C LEU A 166 10.62 5.63 10.66
N THR A 167 10.60 4.94 9.53
CA THR A 167 10.98 5.51 8.23
C THR A 167 9.80 5.87 7.33
N CYS A 168 8.57 5.68 7.79
CA CYS A 168 7.39 6.22 7.09
C CYS A 168 7.44 7.74 7.07
N PRO A 169 6.90 8.38 6.00
CA PRO A 169 6.87 9.84 5.89
C PRO A 169 6.16 10.50 7.08
N VAL A 170 6.71 11.62 7.53
CA VAL A 170 6.10 12.45 8.58
C VAL A 170 4.85 13.15 8.03
N VAL A 171 3.80 13.21 8.82
CA VAL A 171 2.63 14.02 8.53
C VAL A 171 2.99 15.49 8.77
N ASP A 172 3.04 16.28 7.70
CA ASP A 172 3.15 17.73 7.82
C ASP A 172 1.76 18.31 8.10
N GLU A 173 1.54 18.75 9.34
CA GLU A 173 0.25 19.30 9.75
C GLU A 173 -0.14 20.57 8.97
N ALA A 174 0.81 21.25 8.33
CA ALA A 174 0.51 22.38 7.45
C ALA A 174 -0.11 21.97 6.10
N GLU A 175 0.05 20.73 5.71
CA GLU A 175 -0.53 20.17 4.48
C GLU A 175 -1.85 19.42 4.71
N VAL A 176 -2.23 19.17 5.98
CA VAL A 176 -3.42 18.39 6.38
C VAL A 176 -4.52 19.34 6.87
N ASP A 177 -5.75 19.10 6.44
CA ASP A 177 -6.90 19.91 6.86
C ASP A 177 -7.47 19.40 8.19
N TYR A 178 -7.55 18.07 8.37
CA TYR A 178 -8.12 17.46 9.56
C TYR A 178 -7.30 16.26 10.04
N LEU A 179 -7.16 16.17 11.37
CA LEU A 179 -6.68 15.00 12.08
C LEU A 179 -7.84 14.39 12.87
N VAL A 180 -7.97 13.07 12.87
CA VAL A 180 -9.03 12.32 13.57
C VAL A 180 -8.36 11.29 14.46
N SER A 181 -8.57 11.35 15.78
CA SER A 181 -8.03 10.35 16.69
C SER A 181 -8.90 9.09 16.70
N CYS A 182 -8.25 7.92 16.75
CA CYS A 182 -8.91 6.64 16.86
C CYS A 182 -8.05 5.61 17.64
N ASP A 183 -8.66 4.46 17.94
CA ASP A 183 -8.00 3.30 18.57
C ASP A 183 -7.93 2.09 17.62
N SER A 184 -7.92 2.32 16.29
CA SER A 184 -7.81 1.25 15.30
C SER A 184 -6.43 0.60 15.38
N SER A 185 -6.39 -0.72 15.51
CA SER A 185 -5.13 -1.48 15.45
C SER A 185 -4.54 -1.46 14.05
N VAL A 186 -3.23 -1.70 13.94
CA VAL A 186 -2.62 -1.94 12.63
C VAL A 186 -3.22 -3.19 11.99
N MET A 187 -3.48 -3.12 10.68
CA MET A 187 -3.97 -4.28 9.93
C MET A 187 -2.82 -5.25 9.67
N THR A 188 -2.98 -6.48 10.14
CA THR A 188 -1.99 -7.55 9.97
C THR A 188 -2.42 -8.54 8.89
N TYR A 189 -1.47 -9.24 8.35
CA TYR A 189 -1.69 -10.35 7.43
C TYR A 189 -1.07 -11.61 8.02
N PRO A 190 -1.81 -12.73 8.09
CA PRO A 190 -1.26 -13.95 8.69
C PRO A 190 -0.11 -14.48 7.84
N VAL A 191 0.95 -14.93 8.51
CA VAL A 191 2.04 -15.66 7.86
C VAL A 191 1.47 -16.93 7.25
N THR A 192 1.66 -17.10 5.94
CA THR A 192 1.18 -18.27 5.23
C THR A 192 2.22 -19.38 5.29
N GLU A 193 1.86 -20.50 5.92
CA GLU A 193 2.70 -21.70 5.87
C GLU A 193 2.64 -22.31 4.46
N PRO A 194 3.81 -22.55 3.82
CA PRO A 194 3.86 -23.15 2.50
C PRO A 194 3.35 -24.60 2.54
N ASP A 195 2.48 -24.98 1.62
CA ASP A 195 2.14 -26.37 1.37
C ASP A 195 3.30 -27.11 0.63
N GLU A 196 3.14 -28.43 0.44
CA GLU A 196 4.16 -29.26 -0.21
C GLU A 196 4.46 -28.77 -1.65
N THR A 197 3.45 -28.36 -2.39
CA THR A 197 3.62 -27.87 -3.77
C THR A 197 4.39 -26.55 -3.78
N SER A 198 4.00 -25.61 -2.95
CA SER A 198 4.69 -24.32 -2.79
C SER A 198 6.14 -24.50 -2.35
N ALA A 199 6.41 -25.47 -1.45
CA ALA A 199 7.78 -25.79 -0.99
C ALA A 199 8.66 -26.33 -2.13
N VAL A 200 8.12 -27.18 -3.01
CA VAL A 200 8.82 -27.69 -4.20
C VAL A 200 9.11 -26.58 -5.19
N ILE A 201 8.11 -25.74 -5.49
CA ILE A 201 8.29 -24.55 -6.35
C ILE A 201 9.35 -23.63 -5.76
N GLY A 202 9.27 -23.35 -4.46
CA GLY A 202 10.23 -22.51 -3.74
C GLY A 202 11.66 -23.00 -3.88
N ALA A 203 11.87 -24.32 -3.73
CA ALA A 203 13.20 -24.94 -3.89
C ALA A 203 13.75 -24.83 -5.33
N HIS A 204 12.89 -24.89 -6.35
CA HIS A 204 13.32 -24.69 -7.74
C HIS A 204 13.70 -23.25 -8.03
N ILE A 205 12.90 -22.28 -7.58
CA ILE A 205 13.14 -20.86 -7.81
C ILE A 205 14.38 -20.39 -7.06
N ALA A 206 14.57 -20.81 -5.79
CA ALA A 206 15.75 -20.46 -4.98
C ALA A 206 17.09 -20.80 -5.65
N ARG A 207 17.14 -21.84 -6.50
CA ARG A 207 18.34 -22.19 -7.28
C ARG A 207 18.68 -21.20 -8.40
N LEU A 208 17.70 -20.41 -8.84
CA LEU A 208 17.90 -19.40 -9.89
C LEU A 208 18.42 -18.08 -9.31
N ILE A 209 18.21 -17.87 -8.00
CA ILE A 209 18.67 -16.67 -7.28
C ILE A 209 20.15 -16.83 -6.95
N ARG A 210 20.91 -15.79 -7.21
CA ARG A 210 22.36 -15.72 -7.01
C ARG A 210 22.71 -14.78 -5.88
N ASP A 211 23.88 -14.96 -5.29
CA ASP A 211 24.43 -13.96 -4.37
C ASP A 211 24.53 -12.60 -5.05
N GLY A 212 24.13 -11.56 -4.35
CA GLY A 212 24.09 -10.19 -4.84
C GLY A 212 22.86 -9.80 -5.65
N ASP A 213 21.95 -10.74 -5.98
CA ASP A 213 20.70 -10.41 -6.66
C ASP A 213 19.81 -9.51 -5.76
N CYS A 214 19.03 -8.63 -6.41
CA CYS A 214 18.06 -7.78 -5.72
C CYS A 214 16.65 -8.29 -5.97
N LEU A 215 15.92 -8.59 -4.89
CA LEU A 215 14.64 -9.26 -4.96
C LEU A 215 13.46 -8.28 -4.90
N GLN A 216 12.42 -8.59 -5.66
CA GLN A 216 11.04 -8.14 -5.48
C GLN A 216 10.16 -9.37 -5.39
N THR A 217 9.34 -9.47 -4.35
CA THR A 217 8.42 -10.59 -4.11
C THR A 217 6.99 -10.10 -3.92
N GLY A 218 6.02 -10.95 -4.22
CA GLY A 218 4.62 -10.76 -3.87
C GLY A 218 4.26 -11.42 -2.54
N ILE A 219 2.96 -11.54 -2.27
CA ILE A 219 2.40 -12.23 -1.10
C ILE A 219 1.95 -13.66 -1.43
N GLY A 220 1.81 -14.50 -0.42
CA GLY A 220 1.23 -15.84 -0.50
C GLY A 220 2.22 -16.97 -0.25
N ALA A 221 1.73 -18.21 -0.37
CA ALA A 221 2.48 -19.42 0.00
C ALA A 221 3.75 -19.63 -0.85
N VAL A 222 3.70 -19.34 -2.16
CA VAL A 222 4.86 -19.54 -3.06
C VAL A 222 5.98 -18.54 -2.76
N PRO A 223 5.75 -17.20 -2.68
CA PRO A 223 6.78 -16.27 -2.22
C PRO A 223 7.37 -16.61 -0.86
N ALA A 224 6.54 -16.96 0.13
CA ALA A 224 7.00 -17.38 1.45
C ALA A 224 7.91 -18.61 1.38
N ALA A 225 7.54 -19.63 0.57
CA ALA A 225 8.34 -20.82 0.33
C ALA A 225 9.71 -20.50 -0.30
N ILE A 226 9.77 -19.54 -1.22
CA ILE A 226 11.01 -19.10 -1.85
C ILE A 226 11.92 -18.45 -0.81
N LEU A 227 11.42 -17.44 -0.10
CA LEU A 227 12.19 -16.71 0.90
C LEU A 227 12.77 -17.65 1.97
N ALA A 228 11.99 -18.64 2.43
CA ALA A 228 12.44 -19.65 3.39
C ALA A 228 13.61 -20.54 2.89
N LYS A 229 13.90 -20.52 1.58
CA LYS A 229 15.00 -21.30 0.97
C LYS A 229 16.24 -20.45 0.63
N LEU A 230 16.26 -19.16 1.01
CA LEU A 230 17.36 -18.25 0.67
C LEU A 230 18.39 -18.06 1.80
N SER A 231 18.29 -18.83 2.87
CA SER A 231 19.21 -18.73 4.02
C SER A 231 20.68 -19.08 3.70
N ASP A 232 20.95 -19.70 2.55
CA ASP A 232 22.29 -19.98 2.03
C ASP A 232 22.83 -18.90 1.09
N LYS A 233 22.03 -17.88 0.76
CA LYS A 233 22.41 -16.77 -0.13
C LYS A 233 23.04 -15.62 0.64
N ASN A 234 23.89 -14.87 -0.05
CA ASN A 234 24.62 -13.76 0.54
C ASN A 234 24.44 -12.47 -0.28
N ASP A 235 24.56 -11.33 0.41
CA ASP A 235 24.58 -9.99 -0.18
C ASP A 235 23.36 -9.67 -1.05
N LEU A 236 22.21 -10.30 -0.77
CA LEU A 236 20.98 -10.00 -1.47
C LEU A 236 20.54 -8.56 -1.21
N GLY A 237 19.89 -7.96 -2.21
CA GLY A 237 19.16 -6.70 -2.09
C GLY A 237 17.65 -6.93 -1.98
N PHE A 238 16.95 -5.90 -1.53
CA PHE A 238 15.48 -5.84 -1.61
C PHE A 238 15.04 -4.50 -2.17
N HIS A 239 14.16 -4.54 -3.17
CA HIS A 239 13.54 -3.36 -3.77
C HIS A 239 12.20 -3.76 -4.39
N GLY A 240 11.10 -3.42 -3.75
CA GLY A 240 9.77 -3.84 -4.21
C GLY A 240 8.65 -3.00 -3.63
N GLY A 241 7.41 -3.40 -3.93
CA GLY A 241 6.21 -2.74 -3.42
C GLY A 241 5.80 -3.18 -2.02
N LEU A 242 6.24 -4.36 -1.58
CA LEU A 242 5.77 -4.94 -0.34
C LEU A 242 6.90 -5.65 0.40
N ILE A 243 7.03 -5.39 1.71
CA ILE A 243 7.89 -6.14 2.64
C ILE A 243 7.01 -7.00 3.56
N ASP A 244 7.46 -8.25 3.81
CA ASP A 244 6.80 -9.22 4.66
C ASP A 244 7.73 -9.83 5.72
N ASP A 245 7.21 -10.76 6.53
CA ASP A 245 7.97 -11.46 7.58
C ASP A 245 9.15 -12.29 7.03
N GLY A 246 9.02 -12.82 5.81
CA GLY A 246 10.09 -13.58 5.17
C GLY A 246 11.28 -12.71 4.81
N VAL A 247 11.02 -11.53 4.26
CA VAL A 247 12.06 -10.53 3.95
C VAL A 247 12.67 -9.99 5.26
N MET A 248 11.85 -9.69 6.28
CA MET A 248 12.34 -9.30 7.61
C MET A 248 13.34 -10.32 8.14
N THR A 249 12.99 -11.61 8.13
CA THR A 249 13.87 -12.69 8.61
C THR A 249 15.23 -12.72 7.88
N LEU A 250 15.21 -12.56 6.55
CA LEU A 250 16.45 -12.56 5.75
C LEU A 250 17.30 -11.29 5.97
N ILE A 251 16.69 -10.17 6.33
CA ILE A 251 17.40 -8.95 6.74
C ILE A 251 18.06 -9.17 8.10
N GLU A 252 17.33 -9.72 9.08
CA GLU A 252 17.85 -9.97 10.43
C GLU A 252 19.00 -11.00 10.44
N THR A 253 18.93 -12.00 9.57
CA THR A 253 19.98 -13.02 9.41
C THR A 253 21.14 -12.56 8.54
N GLY A 254 21.04 -11.36 7.92
CA GLY A 254 22.10 -10.76 7.11
C GLY A 254 22.19 -11.26 5.67
N ASN A 255 21.30 -12.15 5.25
CA ASN A 255 21.23 -12.63 3.87
C ASN A 255 20.83 -11.51 2.90
N ILE A 256 19.86 -10.65 3.32
CA ILE A 256 19.49 -9.42 2.63
C ILE A 256 20.14 -8.26 3.37
N ASN A 257 21.22 -7.69 2.82
CA ASN A 257 21.92 -6.54 3.40
C ASN A 257 21.97 -5.31 2.47
N GLY A 258 21.58 -5.48 1.21
CA GLY A 258 21.50 -4.40 0.23
C GLY A 258 22.86 -3.83 -0.21
N GLN A 259 23.98 -4.44 0.18
CA GLN A 259 25.32 -3.90 -0.11
C GLN A 259 25.67 -3.96 -1.62
N SER A 260 25.13 -4.91 -2.34
CA SER A 260 25.32 -5.06 -3.79
C SER A 260 24.50 -4.09 -4.65
N LYS A 261 23.57 -3.33 -4.05
CA LYS A 261 22.74 -2.35 -4.77
C LYS A 261 23.56 -1.11 -5.09
N PRO A 262 23.59 -0.64 -6.36
CA PRO A 262 24.28 0.60 -6.74
C PRO A 262 23.51 1.87 -6.31
N ILE A 263 22.20 1.75 -6.11
CA ILE A 263 21.33 2.79 -5.55
C ILE A 263 20.73 2.31 -4.23
N ASP A 264 20.47 3.21 -3.31
CA ASP A 264 19.96 2.87 -1.96
C ASP A 264 20.80 1.77 -1.29
N THR A 265 22.13 1.84 -1.42
CA THR A 265 23.07 0.84 -0.86
C THR A 265 22.85 0.66 0.65
N GLY A 266 22.72 -0.59 1.10
CA GLY A 266 22.44 -0.90 2.51
C GLY A 266 21.02 -0.57 2.97
N ARG A 267 20.11 -0.23 2.04
CA ARG A 267 18.70 0.06 2.33
C ARG A 267 17.78 -0.93 1.63
N HIS A 268 16.61 -1.16 2.22
CA HIS A 268 15.57 -2.05 1.70
C HIS A 268 14.36 -1.21 1.34
N VAL A 269 14.07 -1.08 0.04
CA VAL A 269 13.01 -0.18 -0.46
C VAL A 269 11.70 -0.91 -0.55
N THR A 270 10.63 -0.32 0.00
CA THR A 270 9.27 -0.87 -0.05
C THR A 270 8.23 0.24 -0.19
N GLY A 271 7.05 -0.09 -0.72
CA GLY A 271 5.89 0.79 -0.74
C GLY A 271 4.96 0.54 0.44
N MET A 272 4.89 -0.71 0.91
CA MET A 272 4.06 -1.09 2.05
C MET A 272 4.69 -2.21 2.86
N ALA A 273 4.21 -2.40 4.08
CA ALA A 273 4.48 -3.58 4.90
C ALA A 273 3.19 -4.37 5.11
N LEU A 274 3.23 -5.67 4.85
CA LEU A 274 2.08 -6.55 5.05
C LEU A 274 2.55 -7.86 5.67
N GLY A 275 2.21 -8.09 6.93
CA GLY A 275 2.64 -9.25 7.68
C GLY A 275 2.10 -9.26 9.11
N SER A 276 2.83 -9.93 9.99
CA SER A 276 2.46 -10.13 11.39
C SER A 276 2.67 -8.87 12.24
N ASP A 277 2.15 -8.91 13.48
CA ASP A 277 2.47 -7.91 14.50
C ASP A 277 3.99 -7.76 14.71
N SER A 278 4.75 -8.87 14.63
CA SER A 278 6.20 -8.86 14.79
C SER A 278 6.89 -8.02 13.71
N LEU A 279 6.45 -8.10 12.45
CA LEU A 279 6.94 -7.26 11.36
C LEU A 279 6.67 -5.77 11.67
N HIS A 280 5.43 -5.44 12.04
CA HIS A 280 5.07 -4.06 12.35
C HIS A 280 5.87 -3.52 13.53
N GLN A 281 6.04 -4.30 14.58
CA GLN A 281 6.86 -3.92 15.73
C GLN A 281 8.34 -3.74 15.36
N TRP A 282 8.92 -4.62 14.55
CA TRP A 282 10.29 -4.53 14.06
C TRP A 282 10.52 -3.22 13.28
N LEU A 283 9.57 -2.83 12.44
CA LEU A 283 9.64 -1.59 11.65
C LEU A 283 9.62 -0.32 12.50
N THR A 284 9.16 -0.36 13.75
CA THR A 284 9.14 0.83 14.63
C THR A 284 10.53 1.34 15.00
N THR A 285 11.55 0.48 14.88
CA THR A 285 12.94 0.80 15.23
C THR A 285 13.91 0.59 14.08
N ASN A 286 13.47 -0.04 12.98
CA ASN A 286 14.35 -0.37 11.88
C ASN A 286 14.57 0.84 10.96
N GLU A 287 15.83 1.26 10.82
CA GLU A 287 16.22 2.38 9.96
C GLU A 287 16.59 1.95 8.54
N SER A 288 16.82 0.66 8.29
CA SER A 288 17.29 0.19 6.98
C SER A 288 16.18 0.06 5.95
N VAL A 289 14.92 -0.07 6.38
CA VAL A 289 13.76 -0.10 5.48
C VAL A 289 13.36 1.32 5.08
N MET A 290 13.22 1.56 3.78
CA MET A 290 12.82 2.85 3.21
C MET A 290 11.45 2.72 2.56
N PHE A 291 10.47 3.44 3.09
CA PHE A 291 9.16 3.54 2.45
C PHE A 291 9.18 4.58 1.32
N ARG A 292 8.80 4.16 0.11
CA ARG A 292 8.75 4.95 -1.12
C ARG A 292 7.47 4.69 -1.90
N SER A 293 6.90 5.73 -2.50
CA SER A 293 5.70 5.61 -3.34
C SER A 293 5.99 4.82 -4.64
N ALA A 294 4.92 4.38 -5.29
CA ALA A 294 4.98 3.50 -6.46
C ALA A 294 5.71 4.12 -7.68
N ASN A 295 5.79 5.44 -7.75
CA ASN A 295 6.61 6.15 -8.74
C ASN A 295 8.12 5.99 -8.52
N TYR A 296 8.54 5.35 -7.45
CA TYR A 296 9.93 4.97 -7.18
C TYR A 296 10.08 3.44 -7.15
N THR A 297 9.26 2.75 -6.36
CA THR A 297 9.38 1.28 -6.18
C THR A 297 9.12 0.50 -7.46
N HIS A 298 8.24 1.02 -8.35
CA HIS A 298 7.84 0.39 -9.61
C HIS A 298 8.24 1.21 -10.85
N ASP A 299 9.12 2.19 -10.69
CA ASP A 299 9.61 2.95 -11.83
C ASP A 299 10.69 2.15 -12.58
N TYR A 300 10.48 1.92 -13.88
CA TYR A 300 11.41 1.16 -14.71
C TYR A 300 12.81 1.81 -14.82
N GLN A 301 12.90 3.14 -14.71
CA GLN A 301 14.19 3.86 -14.75
C GLN A 301 14.97 3.66 -13.45
N VAL A 302 14.27 3.50 -12.33
CA VAL A 302 14.88 3.16 -11.03
C VAL A 302 15.31 1.70 -11.04
N ILE A 303 14.43 0.79 -11.42
CA ILE A 303 14.70 -0.66 -11.44
C ILE A 303 15.84 -1.01 -12.41
N ALA A 304 15.90 -0.36 -13.58
CA ALA A 304 16.94 -0.57 -14.57
C ALA A 304 18.36 -0.22 -14.07
N GLN A 305 18.48 0.53 -12.98
CA GLN A 305 19.77 0.82 -12.35
C GLN A 305 20.24 -0.29 -11.40
N ILE A 306 19.43 -1.33 -11.17
CA ILE A 306 19.75 -2.41 -10.22
C ILE A 306 20.13 -3.67 -11.03
N PRO A 307 21.42 -3.97 -11.18
CA PRO A 307 21.86 -5.23 -11.80
C PRO A 307 21.39 -6.42 -10.99
N GLY A 308 21.02 -7.52 -11.65
CA GLY A 308 20.53 -8.71 -10.95
C GLY A 308 19.17 -8.52 -10.27
N PHE A 309 18.35 -7.58 -10.76
CA PHE A 309 16.98 -7.43 -10.25
C PHE A 309 16.14 -8.65 -10.64
N VAL A 310 15.58 -9.33 -9.65
CA VAL A 310 14.73 -10.52 -9.80
C VAL A 310 13.35 -10.24 -9.26
N SER A 311 12.39 -10.15 -10.16
CA SER A 311 10.96 -9.98 -9.82
C SER A 311 10.28 -11.35 -9.82
N ILE A 312 9.67 -11.71 -8.69
CA ILE A 312 9.05 -13.02 -8.48
C ILE A 312 7.54 -12.81 -8.28
N ASN A 313 6.76 -13.36 -9.20
CA ASN A 313 5.31 -13.31 -9.13
C ASN A 313 4.73 -14.71 -9.43
N SER A 314 3.62 -15.03 -8.79
CA SER A 314 2.89 -16.28 -9.03
C SER A 314 2.03 -16.16 -10.29
N ALA A 315 1.84 -17.29 -10.96
CA ALA A 315 0.88 -17.43 -12.06
C ALA A 315 -0.15 -18.51 -11.70
N VAL A 316 -1.36 -18.34 -12.20
CA VAL A 316 -2.46 -19.30 -12.00
C VAL A 316 -2.33 -20.46 -12.99
N GLU A 317 -2.07 -20.14 -14.25
CA GLU A 317 -1.96 -21.11 -15.33
C GLU A 317 -1.07 -20.62 -16.47
N ILE A 318 -0.58 -21.55 -17.27
CA ILE A 318 0.15 -21.30 -18.51
C ILE A 318 -0.39 -22.22 -19.59
N ASP A 319 -0.64 -21.71 -20.79
CA ASP A 319 -1.07 -22.51 -21.92
C ASP A 319 0.13 -23.11 -22.71
N LEU A 320 -0.18 -23.97 -23.68
CA LEU A 320 0.84 -24.60 -24.52
C LEU A 320 1.56 -23.64 -25.48
N PHE A 321 1.08 -22.40 -25.61
CA PHE A 321 1.72 -21.33 -26.39
C PHE A 321 2.60 -20.43 -25.53
N GLY A 322 2.68 -20.69 -24.22
CA GLY A 322 3.46 -19.88 -23.28
C GLY A 322 2.77 -18.62 -22.80
N GLN A 323 1.45 -18.49 -22.99
CA GLN A 323 0.68 -17.40 -22.42
C GLN A 323 0.44 -17.67 -20.93
N ILE A 324 0.73 -16.68 -20.10
CA ILE A 324 0.67 -16.77 -18.64
C ILE A 324 -0.55 -15.99 -18.15
N ASN A 325 -1.45 -16.66 -17.43
CA ASN A 325 -2.51 -16.01 -16.67
C ASN A 325 -2.06 -15.87 -15.21
N ALA A 326 -1.87 -14.64 -14.79
CA ALA A 326 -1.49 -14.28 -13.41
C ALA A 326 -2.62 -13.55 -12.65
N GLU A 327 -3.78 -13.33 -13.29
CA GLU A 327 -4.81 -12.43 -12.80
C GLU A 327 -6.05 -13.16 -12.25
N VAL A 328 -6.52 -14.17 -12.94
CA VAL A 328 -7.84 -14.79 -12.68
C VAL A 328 -7.73 -16.31 -12.66
N ALA A 329 -8.15 -16.91 -11.53
CA ALA A 329 -8.51 -18.32 -11.51
C ALA A 329 -9.95 -18.46 -12.03
N GLY A 330 -10.14 -19.19 -13.11
CA GLY A 330 -11.33 -19.34 -13.94
C GLY A 330 -12.66 -19.63 -13.26
#